data_7f87c4dbf7d88e377deb835bf8136d3c
#
_entry.id   7f87c4dbf7d88e377deb835bf8136d3c
#
_cell.length_a   1.000
_cell.length_b   1.000
_cell.length_c   1.000
_cell.angle_alpha   90.00
_cell.angle_beta   90.00
_cell.angle_gamma   90.00
#
_symmetry.space_group_name_H-M   'P 1'
#
loop_
_entity.id
_entity.type
_entity.pdbx_description
1 polymer ?
#
loop_
_entity_poly.entity_id
_entity_poly.type
_entity_poly.pdbx_seq_one_letter_code
_entity_poly.pdbx_strand_id
1 'polypeptide(L)'
;PGRARRTHGVCILLIAIDELIDWPLLLLGNRDEFHARPSTPAQPWAGAPDCLGGLDQVGGGSWLAQRNDGRFAAVTNLRSGMPAQAPRSRGHLVREFVIGSQSATEFADEVIRHIDVYGPFNLVFGDGAAVWAIDGHGETLQRLRGGVHVVSNGPLDCNWPKVRRLRERFEQAIRSGQRDDASLL
;
A
#
# COMPACT_ATOMS: atom_id res chain seq x y z
N PRO A 1 13.70 -34.99 -8.39
CA PRO A 1 13.64 -33.95 -7.34
C PRO A 1 13.12 -32.66 -7.95
N GLY A 2 11.78 -32.41 -7.74
CA GLY A 2 11.10 -31.27 -8.28
C GLY A 2 11.56 -29.98 -7.58
N ARG A 3 12.09 -29.03 -8.35
CA ARG A 3 12.25 -27.65 -7.89
C ARG A 3 10.87 -27.10 -7.53
N ALA A 4 10.58 -26.97 -6.25
CA ALA A 4 9.45 -26.19 -5.79
C ALA A 4 9.57 -24.80 -6.44
N ARG A 5 8.60 -24.43 -7.28
CA ARG A 5 8.47 -23.06 -7.78
C ARG A 5 8.28 -22.19 -6.54
N ARG A 6 9.30 -21.41 -6.19
CA ARG A 6 9.14 -20.33 -5.22
C ARG A 6 8.12 -19.36 -5.82
N THR A 7 6.86 -19.51 -5.46
CA THR A 7 5.86 -18.49 -5.70
C THR A 7 6.25 -17.31 -4.83
N HIS A 8 6.91 -16.34 -5.43
CA HIS A 8 7.23 -15.10 -4.76
C HIS A 8 5.92 -14.36 -4.57
N GLY A 9 5.55 -14.11 -3.33
CA GLY A 9 4.36 -13.38 -2.93
C GLY A 9 4.16 -12.12 -3.76
N VAL A 10 2.92 -11.86 -4.18
CA VAL A 10 2.56 -10.79 -5.09
C VAL A 10 1.53 -9.89 -4.42
N CYS A 11 2.01 -8.85 -3.72
CA CYS A 11 1.10 -7.79 -3.26
C CYS A 11 0.52 -7.02 -4.44
N ILE A 12 -0.72 -6.59 -4.29
CA ILE A 12 -1.37 -5.67 -5.21
C ILE A 12 -2.33 -4.78 -4.42
N LEU A 13 -2.37 -3.50 -4.76
CA LEU A 13 -3.24 -2.50 -4.16
C LEU A 13 -3.84 -1.66 -5.29
N LEU A 14 -5.16 -1.54 -5.30
CA LEU A 14 -5.92 -0.60 -6.11
C LEU A 14 -6.30 0.58 -5.24
N ILE A 15 -6.15 1.77 -5.77
CA ILE A 15 -6.51 3.04 -5.15
C ILE A 15 -7.47 3.74 -6.11
N ALA A 16 -8.72 3.92 -5.70
CA ALA A 16 -9.72 4.69 -6.45
C ALA A 16 -9.99 5.99 -5.71
N ILE A 17 -9.75 7.12 -6.39
CA ILE A 17 -9.91 8.47 -5.84
C ILE A 17 -11.01 9.16 -6.65
N ASP A 18 -12.06 9.61 -5.97
CA ASP A 18 -13.23 10.31 -6.56
C ASP A 18 -13.97 9.51 -7.66
N GLU A 19 -13.85 8.17 -7.64
CA GLU A 19 -14.49 7.28 -8.62
C GLU A 19 -15.88 6.77 -8.17
N LEU A 20 -16.19 6.90 -6.89
CA LEU A 20 -17.42 6.44 -6.27
C LEU A 20 -18.09 7.58 -5.52
N ILE A 21 -19.40 7.79 -5.73
CA ILE A 21 -20.16 8.92 -5.17
C ILE A 21 -20.07 9.01 -3.65
N ASP A 22 -20.16 7.87 -2.97
CA ASP A 22 -20.21 7.82 -1.50
C ASP A 22 -18.84 7.59 -0.86
N TRP A 23 -17.81 7.34 -1.68
CA TRP A 23 -16.49 6.94 -1.23
C TRP A 23 -15.41 7.74 -1.97
N PRO A 24 -14.99 8.87 -1.43
CA PRO A 24 -13.96 9.70 -2.08
C PRO A 24 -12.62 8.97 -2.22
N LEU A 25 -12.40 7.97 -1.38
CA LEU A 25 -11.23 7.09 -1.47
C LEU A 25 -11.64 5.65 -1.17
N LEU A 26 -11.28 4.74 -2.07
CA LEU A 26 -11.38 3.30 -1.86
C LEU A 26 -10.02 2.64 -2.06
N LEU A 27 -9.64 1.79 -1.11
CA LEU A 27 -8.44 0.96 -1.18
C LEU A 27 -8.84 -0.51 -1.19
N LEU A 28 -8.42 -1.24 -2.21
CA LEU A 28 -8.59 -2.70 -2.31
C LEU A 28 -7.22 -3.33 -2.43
N GLY A 29 -6.85 -4.19 -1.50
CA GLY A 29 -5.52 -4.78 -1.47
C GLY A 29 -5.49 -6.26 -1.15
N ASN A 30 -4.54 -6.96 -1.75
CA ASN A 30 -4.16 -8.30 -1.37
C ASN A 30 -2.68 -8.34 -0.99
N ARG A 31 -2.41 -8.83 0.22
CA ARG A 31 -1.05 -9.11 0.70
C ARG A 31 -0.72 -10.57 0.49
N ASP A 32 0.25 -10.83 -0.34
CA ASP A 32 0.78 -12.17 -0.53
C ASP A 32 2.11 -12.29 0.26
N GLU A 33 2.07 -13.03 1.35
CA GLU A 33 3.18 -13.23 2.27
C GLU A 33 3.27 -14.71 2.67
N PHE A 34 4.41 -15.15 3.16
CA PHE A 34 4.58 -16.50 3.68
C PHE A 34 3.64 -16.74 4.87
N HIS A 35 2.85 -17.82 4.82
CA HIS A 35 1.92 -18.20 5.91
C HIS A 35 2.61 -18.33 7.27
N ALA A 36 3.89 -18.71 7.27
CA ALA A 36 4.68 -18.83 8.50
C ALA A 36 5.13 -17.49 9.09
N ARG A 37 4.91 -16.34 8.38
CA ARG A 37 5.27 -15.02 8.92
C ARG A 37 4.22 -14.55 9.93
N PRO A 38 4.57 -14.44 11.21
CA PRO A 38 3.61 -14.05 12.23
C PRO A 38 3.15 -12.61 12.03
N SER A 39 1.84 -12.43 11.97
CA SER A 39 1.18 -11.13 11.86
C SER A 39 -0.15 -11.15 12.61
N THR A 40 -0.61 -9.98 13.05
CA THR A 40 -1.96 -9.83 13.61
C THR A 40 -2.96 -9.51 12.50
N PRO A 41 -4.23 -9.89 12.65
CA PRO A 41 -5.30 -9.36 11.82
C PRO A 41 -5.43 -7.83 12.00
N ALA A 42 -6.18 -7.18 11.10
CA ALA A 42 -6.51 -5.77 11.24
C ALA A 42 -7.32 -5.54 12.53
N GLN A 43 -6.81 -4.68 13.39
CA GLN A 43 -7.42 -4.33 14.68
C GLN A 43 -6.93 -2.95 15.13
N PRO A 44 -7.63 -2.28 16.06
CA PRO A 44 -7.12 -1.08 16.71
C PRO A 44 -5.76 -1.34 17.37
N TRP A 45 -4.84 -0.39 17.24
CA TRP A 45 -3.50 -0.57 17.82
C TRP A 45 -3.44 -0.18 19.29
N ALA A 46 -2.74 -0.97 20.09
CA ALA A 46 -2.45 -0.61 21.46
C ALA A 46 -1.66 0.72 21.51
N GLY A 47 -2.18 1.69 22.30
CA GLY A 47 -1.60 3.04 22.40
C GLY A 47 -1.97 4.02 21.26
N ALA A 48 -2.72 3.56 20.24
CA ALA A 48 -3.27 4.40 19.18
C ALA A 48 -4.61 3.81 18.69
N PRO A 49 -5.66 3.84 19.52
CA PRO A 49 -6.92 3.14 19.25
C PRO A 49 -7.67 3.66 18.03
N ASP A 50 -7.38 4.87 17.58
CA ASP A 50 -7.94 5.46 16.37
C ASP A 50 -7.28 4.92 15.08
N CYS A 51 -6.18 4.18 15.22
CA CYS A 51 -5.47 3.56 14.11
C CYS A 51 -5.86 2.09 13.98
N LEU A 52 -6.24 1.68 12.79
CA LEU A 52 -6.64 0.31 12.44
C LEU A 52 -5.67 -0.28 11.42
N GLY A 53 -5.14 -1.46 11.70
CA GLY A 53 -4.26 -2.17 10.75
C GLY A 53 -3.71 -3.46 11.34
N GLY A 54 -3.25 -4.37 10.48
CA GLY A 54 -2.50 -5.55 10.92
C GLY A 54 -1.05 -5.18 11.24
N LEU A 55 -0.43 -5.90 12.17
CA LEU A 55 0.98 -5.71 12.53
C LEU A 55 1.81 -6.91 12.08
N ASP A 56 2.93 -6.61 11.46
CA ASP A 56 4.00 -7.57 11.18
C ASP A 56 4.83 -7.77 12.45
N GLN A 57 4.70 -8.93 13.09
CA GLN A 57 5.39 -9.21 14.34
C GLN A 57 6.90 -9.42 14.20
N VAL A 58 7.39 -9.63 12.98
CA VAL A 58 8.84 -9.74 12.68
C VAL A 58 9.45 -8.35 12.44
N GLY A 59 8.81 -7.56 11.58
CA GLY A 59 9.30 -6.26 11.17
C GLY A 59 8.85 -5.10 12.06
N GLY A 60 7.90 -5.31 12.97
CA GLY A 60 7.40 -4.30 13.91
C GLY A 60 6.55 -3.18 13.30
N GLY A 61 6.18 -3.30 12.02
CA GLY A 61 5.39 -2.32 11.28
C GLY A 61 4.08 -2.86 10.73
N SER A 62 3.51 -2.17 9.77
CA SER A 62 2.29 -2.57 9.05
C SER A 62 2.51 -2.50 7.53
N TRP A 63 1.66 -3.18 6.76
CA TRP A 63 1.66 -3.03 5.32
C TRP A 63 0.52 -2.16 4.80
N LEU A 64 -0.57 -2.08 5.55
CA LEU A 64 -1.72 -1.22 5.32
C LEU A 64 -2.33 -0.85 6.66
N ALA A 65 -2.55 0.42 6.88
CA ALA A 65 -3.24 0.93 8.05
C ALA A 65 -3.97 2.23 7.74
N GLN A 66 -4.98 2.54 8.55
CA GLN A 66 -5.73 3.77 8.48
C GLN A 66 -5.98 4.34 9.87
N ARG A 67 -6.31 5.63 9.95
CA ARG A 67 -6.80 6.33 11.15
C ARG A 67 -8.20 6.86 10.90
N ASN A 68 -8.97 7.06 11.97
CA ASN A 68 -10.37 7.47 11.87
C ASN A 68 -10.60 8.86 11.22
N ASP A 69 -9.57 9.69 11.12
CA ASP A 69 -9.59 10.98 10.44
C ASP A 69 -9.38 10.91 8.92
N GLY A 70 -9.34 9.70 8.35
CA GLY A 70 -9.11 9.48 6.92
C GLY A 70 -7.63 9.36 6.52
N ARG A 71 -6.71 9.44 7.47
CA ARG A 71 -5.29 9.21 7.25
C ARG A 71 -5.03 7.72 6.99
N PHE A 72 -4.24 7.40 5.97
CA PHE A 72 -3.91 6.02 5.63
C PHE A 72 -2.52 5.91 5.02
N ALA A 73 -1.93 4.72 5.10
CA ALA A 73 -0.72 4.37 4.36
C ALA A 73 -0.69 2.89 4.01
N ALA A 74 -0.10 2.58 2.86
CA ALA A 74 0.14 1.22 2.39
C ALA A 74 1.50 1.09 1.72
N VAL A 75 2.21 0.00 1.99
CA VAL A 75 3.53 -0.26 1.41
C VAL A 75 3.55 -1.62 0.70
N THR A 76 4.15 -1.68 -0.48
CA THR A 76 4.47 -2.92 -1.17
C THR A 76 5.97 -3.04 -1.42
N ASN A 77 6.47 -4.26 -1.45
CA ASN A 77 7.87 -4.50 -1.76
C ASN A 77 8.11 -4.36 -3.26
N LEU A 78 9.13 -3.63 -3.67
CA LEU A 78 9.65 -3.70 -5.03
C LEU A 78 10.55 -4.93 -5.19
N ARG A 79 10.47 -5.59 -6.34
CA ARG A 79 11.35 -6.71 -6.69
C ARG A 79 12.64 -6.18 -7.26
N SER A 80 13.71 -6.21 -6.48
CA SER A 80 15.05 -5.75 -6.88
C SER A 80 16.05 -6.89 -7.08
N GLY A 81 15.60 -8.15 -7.17
CA GLY A 81 16.47 -9.30 -7.41
C GLY A 81 17.26 -9.81 -6.20
N MET A 82 17.66 -8.98 -5.27
CA MET A 82 18.32 -9.36 -4.02
C MET A 82 17.55 -8.86 -2.81
N PRO A 83 17.44 -9.66 -1.71
CA PRO A 83 16.92 -9.13 -0.45
C PRO A 83 17.94 -8.11 0.08
N ALA A 84 17.68 -6.84 -0.09
CA ALA A 84 18.47 -5.82 0.58
C ALA A 84 18.21 -5.91 2.09
N GLN A 85 19.23 -6.20 2.87
CA GLN A 85 19.22 -5.96 4.31
C GLN A 85 19.23 -4.43 4.49
N ALA A 86 18.04 -3.87 4.68
CA ALA A 86 17.93 -2.45 4.93
C ALA A 86 17.95 -2.18 6.44
N PRO A 87 18.52 -1.06 6.91
CA PRO A 87 18.56 -0.68 8.31
C PRO A 87 17.16 -0.60 8.95
N ARG A 88 16.14 -0.22 8.18
CA ARG A 88 14.76 -0.05 8.66
C ARG A 88 13.75 -0.89 7.86
N SER A 89 12.77 -1.44 8.56
CA SER A 89 11.63 -2.10 7.92
C SER A 89 10.72 -1.07 7.25
N ARG A 90 10.32 -1.34 6.00
CA ARG A 90 9.36 -0.51 5.25
C ARG A 90 8.01 -0.36 5.94
N GLY A 91 7.60 -1.36 6.73
CA GLY A 91 6.38 -1.31 7.51
C GLY A 91 6.36 -0.21 8.57
N HIS A 92 7.53 0.32 8.95
CA HIS A 92 7.61 1.48 9.84
C HIS A 92 7.09 2.75 9.17
N LEU A 93 7.29 2.93 7.86
CA LEU A 93 6.74 4.07 7.11
C LEU A 93 5.21 4.16 7.25
N VAL A 94 4.52 3.03 7.14
CA VAL A 94 3.07 2.97 7.32
C VAL A 94 2.68 3.38 8.74
N ARG A 95 3.34 2.81 9.73
CA ARG A 95 3.04 3.06 11.14
C ARG A 95 3.33 4.50 11.54
N GLU A 96 4.48 5.04 11.16
CA GLU A 96 4.91 6.40 11.47
C GLU A 96 3.98 7.43 10.87
N PHE A 97 3.59 7.25 9.60
CA PHE A 97 2.65 8.15 8.97
C PHE A 97 1.28 8.12 9.65
N VAL A 98 0.71 6.94 9.87
CA VAL A 98 -0.66 6.82 10.39
C VAL A 98 -0.78 7.32 11.83
N ILE A 99 0.23 7.06 12.69
CA ILE A 99 0.25 7.56 14.07
C ILE A 99 0.63 9.06 14.12
N GLY A 100 1.47 9.50 13.19
CA GLY A 100 2.03 10.85 13.19
C GLY A 100 1.02 11.96 12.97
N SER A 101 1.48 13.21 13.07
CA SER A 101 0.71 14.43 12.86
C SER A 101 1.17 15.27 11.66
N GLN A 102 2.27 14.90 11.02
CA GLN A 102 2.77 15.58 9.83
C GLN A 102 1.74 15.52 8.70
N SER A 103 1.64 16.56 7.89
CA SER A 103 0.89 16.50 6.64
C SER A 103 1.48 15.46 5.69
N ALA A 104 0.67 14.97 4.75
CA ALA A 104 1.16 14.03 3.75
C ALA A 104 2.32 14.61 2.91
N THR A 105 2.32 15.92 2.67
CA THR A 105 3.41 16.59 1.95
C THR A 105 4.70 16.62 2.75
N GLU A 106 4.67 17.01 4.02
CA GLU A 106 5.86 17.02 4.89
C GLU A 106 6.45 15.62 5.06
N PHE A 107 5.58 14.61 5.22
CA PHE A 107 6.01 13.22 5.31
C PHE A 107 6.64 12.73 4.01
N ALA A 108 6.09 13.11 2.84
CA ALA A 108 6.68 12.79 1.54
C ALA A 108 8.12 13.30 1.44
N ASP A 109 8.36 14.56 1.81
CA ASP A 109 9.69 15.19 1.78
C ASP A 109 10.64 14.50 2.76
N GLU A 110 10.16 14.06 3.92
CA GLU A 110 10.97 13.33 4.90
C GLU A 110 11.37 11.95 4.37
N VAL A 111 10.43 11.20 3.80
CA VAL A 111 10.70 9.87 3.25
C VAL A 111 11.72 9.93 2.13
N ILE A 112 11.61 10.90 1.22
CA ILE A 112 12.57 11.06 0.11
C ILE A 112 13.98 11.38 0.63
N ARG A 113 14.10 12.21 1.65
CA ARG A 113 15.42 12.53 2.24
C ARG A 113 16.11 11.35 2.93
N HIS A 114 15.36 10.32 3.32
CA HIS A 114 15.87 9.17 4.06
C HIS A 114 15.54 7.84 3.36
N ILE A 115 15.36 7.87 2.04
CA ILE A 115 14.88 6.71 1.28
C ILE A 115 15.85 5.53 1.30
N ASP A 116 17.14 5.82 1.43
CA ASP A 116 18.28 4.89 1.44
C ASP A 116 18.30 3.97 2.67
N VAL A 117 17.65 4.35 3.78
CA VAL A 117 17.58 3.50 4.97
C VAL A 117 16.60 2.34 4.82
N TYR A 118 15.77 2.34 3.78
CA TYR A 118 14.79 1.30 3.49
C TYR A 118 15.20 0.46 2.27
N GLY A 119 14.84 -0.81 2.28
CA GLY A 119 14.92 -1.61 1.04
C GLY A 119 13.86 -1.12 0.03
N PRO A 120 14.00 -1.45 -1.27
CA PRO A 120 13.10 -0.96 -2.32
C PRO A 120 11.62 -1.22 -2.02
N PHE A 121 10.78 -0.18 -2.19
CA PHE A 121 9.36 -0.20 -1.85
C PHE A 121 8.54 0.68 -2.78
N ASN A 122 7.22 0.46 -2.83
CA ASN A 122 6.24 1.48 -3.17
C ASN A 122 5.47 1.84 -1.91
N LEU A 123 5.25 3.12 -1.67
CA LEU A 123 4.44 3.65 -0.58
C LEU A 123 3.33 4.52 -1.16
N VAL A 124 2.09 4.26 -0.75
CA VAL A 124 0.94 5.12 -1.03
C VAL A 124 0.37 5.57 0.30
N PHE A 125 0.12 6.85 0.46
CA PHE A 125 -0.36 7.43 1.72
C PHE A 125 -1.12 8.74 1.49
N GLY A 126 -1.98 9.09 2.42
CA GLY A 126 -2.78 10.31 2.36
C GLY A 126 -3.36 10.70 3.70
N ASP A 127 -3.74 11.97 3.83
CA ASP A 127 -4.25 12.60 5.05
C ASP A 127 -5.64 13.26 4.86
N GLY A 128 -6.35 12.90 3.79
CA GLY A 128 -7.62 13.49 3.41
C GLY A 128 -7.49 14.74 2.53
N ALA A 129 -6.36 15.45 2.57
CA ALA A 129 -6.10 16.61 1.71
C ALA A 129 -5.33 16.25 0.44
N ALA A 130 -4.48 15.25 0.51
CA ALA A 130 -3.66 14.79 -0.60
C ALA A 130 -3.35 13.29 -0.49
N VAL A 131 -3.24 12.63 -1.64
CA VAL A 131 -2.73 11.27 -1.76
C VAL A 131 -1.43 11.30 -2.53
N TRP A 132 -0.41 10.66 -1.98
CA TRP A 132 0.93 10.58 -2.55
C TRP A 132 1.34 9.14 -2.82
N ALA A 133 2.13 8.95 -3.86
CA ALA A 133 2.83 7.69 -4.14
C ALA A 133 4.32 7.94 -4.25
N ILE A 134 5.12 7.08 -3.61
CA ILE A 134 6.58 7.06 -3.69
C ILE A 134 7.01 5.71 -4.27
N ASP A 135 7.80 5.76 -5.34
CA ASP A 135 8.59 4.63 -5.82
C ASP A 135 10.00 4.76 -5.22
N GLY A 136 10.25 3.98 -4.17
CA GLY A 136 11.51 4.01 -3.44
C GLY A 136 12.70 3.35 -4.15
N HIS A 137 12.53 2.86 -5.38
CA HIS A 137 13.63 2.39 -6.24
C HIS A 137 14.02 3.45 -7.27
N GLY A 138 13.03 4.11 -7.86
CA GLY A 138 13.22 5.19 -8.82
C GLY A 138 13.29 6.58 -8.18
N GLU A 139 13.13 6.67 -6.86
CA GLU A 139 13.12 7.93 -6.10
C GLU A 139 12.09 8.93 -6.64
N THR A 140 10.97 8.39 -7.16
CA THR A 140 9.92 9.24 -7.71
C THR A 140 8.84 9.51 -6.66
N LEU A 141 8.44 10.77 -6.58
CA LEU A 141 7.34 11.24 -5.75
C LEU A 141 6.24 11.78 -6.66
N GLN A 142 5.03 11.25 -6.50
CA GLN A 142 3.88 11.65 -7.29
C GLN A 142 2.66 11.92 -6.41
N ARG A 143 2.04 13.09 -6.57
CA ARG A 143 0.70 13.34 -6.04
C ARG A 143 -0.33 12.69 -6.94
N LEU A 144 -1.12 11.76 -6.39
CA LEU A 144 -2.20 11.11 -7.11
C LEU A 144 -3.41 12.05 -7.21
N ARG A 145 -4.03 12.05 -8.38
CA ARG A 145 -5.27 12.78 -8.67
C ARG A 145 -6.43 11.79 -8.79
N GLY A 146 -7.64 12.28 -8.97
CA GLY A 146 -8.83 11.45 -9.22
C GLY A 146 -8.58 10.43 -10.33
N GLY A 147 -9.12 9.24 -10.15
CA GLY A 147 -8.92 8.11 -11.05
C GLY A 147 -8.59 6.80 -10.32
N VAL A 148 -8.38 5.75 -11.11
CA VAL A 148 -8.02 4.41 -10.64
C VAL A 148 -6.52 4.19 -10.81
N HIS A 149 -5.83 4.01 -9.70
CA HIS A 149 -4.41 3.70 -9.65
C HIS A 149 -4.18 2.28 -9.13
N VAL A 150 -3.15 1.61 -9.63
CA VAL A 150 -2.81 0.27 -9.16
C VAL A 150 -1.31 0.17 -8.93
N VAL A 151 -0.93 -0.25 -7.72
CA VAL A 151 0.45 -0.53 -7.36
C VAL A 151 0.64 -2.00 -6.99
N SER A 152 1.77 -2.56 -7.36
CA SER A 152 2.13 -3.93 -7.03
C SER A 152 3.61 -4.02 -6.62
N ASN A 153 4.35 -5.00 -7.11
CA ASN A 153 5.79 -5.16 -6.86
C ASN A 153 6.67 -4.53 -7.96
N GLY A 154 6.13 -3.64 -8.74
CA GLY A 154 6.76 -2.83 -9.79
C GLY A 154 6.29 -1.38 -9.67
N PRO A 155 6.66 -0.50 -10.61
CA PRO A 155 6.24 0.89 -10.62
C PRO A 155 4.72 1.05 -10.55
N LEU A 156 4.27 2.20 -10.03
CA LEU A 156 2.87 2.58 -10.04
C LEU A 156 2.31 2.51 -11.46
N ASP A 157 1.11 1.98 -11.60
CA ASP A 157 0.38 1.88 -12.87
C ASP A 157 1.13 1.18 -14.02
N CYS A 158 2.11 0.33 -13.68
CA CYS A 158 2.87 -0.42 -14.67
C CYS A 158 1.96 -1.33 -15.52
N ASN A 159 2.37 -1.57 -16.77
CA ASN A 159 1.57 -2.38 -17.72
C ASN A 159 1.69 -3.91 -17.49
N TRP A 160 1.76 -4.35 -16.24
CA TRP A 160 1.74 -5.79 -15.96
C TRP A 160 0.33 -6.37 -16.13
N PRO A 161 0.20 -7.61 -16.63
CA PRO A 161 -1.11 -8.22 -16.88
C PRO A 161 -2.05 -8.20 -15.68
N LYS A 162 -1.53 -8.42 -14.46
CA LYS A 162 -2.32 -8.38 -13.23
C LYS A 162 -2.82 -6.98 -12.87
N VAL A 163 -1.99 -5.94 -13.08
CA VAL A 163 -2.34 -4.53 -12.82
C VAL A 163 -3.45 -4.09 -13.76
N ARG A 164 -3.27 -4.36 -15.07
CA ARG A 164 -4.28 -4.06 -16.09
C ARG A 164 -5.60 -4.80 -15.82
N ARG A 165 -5.54 -6.12 -15.52
CA ARG A 165 -6.73 -6.93 -15.25
C ARG A 165 -7.51 -6.44 -14.02
N LEU A 166 -6.82 -6.05 -12.94
CA LEU A 166 -7.48 -5.52 -11.75
C LEU A 166 -8.19 -4.20 -12.05
N ARG A 167 -7.50 -3.28 -12.75
CA ARG A 167 -8.09 -2.01 -13.17
C ARG A 167 -9.32 -2.22 -14.05
N GLU A 168 -9.22 -3.02 -15.10
CA GLU A 168 -10.32 -3.32 -16.04
C GLU A 168 -11.54 -3.90 -15.32
N ARG A 169 -11.33 -4.84 -14.39
CA ARG A 169 -12.41 -5.43 -13.59
C ARG A 169 -13.10 -4.41 -12.69
N PHE A 170 -12.32 -3.60 -11.99
CA PHE A 170 -12.86 -2.55 -11.12
C PHE A 170 -13.67 -1.53 -11.90
N GLU A 171 -13.14 -1.00 -13.00
CA GLU A 171 -13.84 -0.06 -13.87
C GLU A 171 -15.11 -0.66 -14.47
N GLN A 172 -15.09 -1.95 -14.82
CA GLN A 172 -16.28 -2.66 -15.27
C GLN A 172 -17.34 -2.79 -14.17
N ALA A 173 -16.94 -3.12 -12.94
CA ALA A 173 -17.85 -3.25 -11.80
C ALA A 173 -18.54 -1.91 -11.49
N ILE A 174 -17.79 -0.80 -11.51
CA ILE A 174 -18.37 0.54 -11.34
C ILE A 174 -19.39 0.85 -12.43
N ARG A 175 -19.05 0.62 -13.70
CA ARG A 175 -19.95 0.88 -14.85
C ARG A 175 -21.23 0.04 -14.81
N SER A 176 -21.15 -1.20 -14.32
CA SER A 176 -22.32 -2.09 -14.20
C SER A 176 -23.20 -1.82 -12.97
N GLY A 177 -22.81 -0.87 -12.11
CA GLY A 177 -23.53 -0.56 -10.87
C GLY A 177 -23.41 -1.64 -9.79
N GLN A 178 -22.52 -2.61 -9.97
CA GLN A 178 -22.20 -3.59 -8.94
C GLN A 178 -21.42 -2.89 -7.82
N ARG A 179 -22.03 -2.80 -6.65
CA ARG A 179 -21.50 -2.07 -5.48
C ARG A 179 -21.31 -2.97 -4.25
N ASP A 180 -21.51 -4.27 -4.37
CA ASP A 180 -21.27 -5.22 -3.30
C ASP A 180 -19.77 -5.54 -3.19
N ASP A 181 -19.24 -5.45 -1.99
CA ASP A 181 -17.81 -5.60 -1.67
C ASP A 181 -17.21 -6.89 -2.25
N ALA A 182 -17.99 -7.96 -2.35
CA ALA A 182 -17.57 -9.25 -2.88
C ALA A 182 -17.35 -9.25 -4.41
N SER A 183 -17.94 -8.32 -5.15
CA SER A 183 -17.79 -8.25 -6.62
C SER A 183 -16.58 -7.40 -7.05
N LEU A 184 -15.99 -6.63 -6.13
CA LEU A 184 -14.85 -5.74 -6.39
C LEU A 184 -13.49 -6.43 -6.22
N LEU A 185 -13.45 -7.61 -5.59
CA LEU A 185 -12.26 -8.42 -5.36
C LEU A 185 -12.17 -9.61 -6.32
#